data_3981bf2180ef4c8c0922c160b5e496f5
#
_entry.id   3981bf2180ef4c8c0922c160b5e496f5
#
_cell.length_a   1.000
_cell.length_b   1.000
_cell.length_c   1.000
_cell.angle_alpha   90.00
_cell.angle_beta   90.00
_cell.angle_gamma   90.00
#
_symmetry.space_group_name_H-M   'P 1'
#
loop_
_entity.id
_entity.type
_entity.pdbx_description
1 polymer ?
#
loop_
_entity_poly.entity_id
_entity_poly.type
_entity_poly.pdbx_seq_one_letter_code
_entity_poly.pdbx_strand_id
1 'polypeptide(L)'
;MRKDQPASRSRALKKTGIPADGELGVEQARAPYGVAAFAGDASDIIRNMRSGTPADIVPGLAARLGVTQDGLFRLLRLPHSTMKARISKNDTLSSSEQDRLYRTEKVLARTLAVLEDHASAKAWLVRENRTLGGEAPLALLDTEAGYELVLDTLGRIEYGIVA
;
A
#
# COMPACT_ATOMS: atom_id res chain seq x y z
N MET A 1 -11.61 -75.23 -32.36
CA MET A 1 -10.80 -75.45 -31.15
C MET A 1 -10.20 -74.12 -30.71
N ARG A 2 -10.63 -73.68 -29.59
CA ARG A 2 -10.42 -72.32 -29.05
C ARG A 2 -9.04 -72.20 -28.41
N LYS A 3 -8.37 -71.08 -28.61
CA LYS A 3 -7.17 -70.71 -27.84
C LYS A 3 -7.44 -69.34 -27.20
N ASP A 4 -7.62 -69.43 -25.90
CA ASP A 4 -7.70 -68.27 -25.06
C ASP A 4 -6.31 -67.65 -24.86
N GLN A 5 -6.21 -66.37 -25.09
CA GLN A 5 -5.06 -65.60 -24.68
C GLN A 5 -5.41 -64.80 -23.42
N PRO A 6 -4.57 -64.77 -22.40
CA PRO A 6 -4.74 -63.83 -21.32
C PRO A 6 -4.04 -62.52 -21.62
N ALA A 7 -4.77 -61.44 -21.35
CA ALA A 7 -4.36 -60.07 -21.51
C ALA A 7 -3.21 -59.68 -20.55
N SER A 8 -2.14 -59.15 -21.13
CA SER A 8 -1.07 -58.52 -20.42
C SER A 8 -1.49 -57.12 -19.97
N ARG A 9 -1.63 -56.91 -18.64
CA ARG A 9 -1.84 -55.64 -18.03
C ARG A 9 -0.49 -54.89 -17.96
N SER A 10 -0.26 -54.01 -18.89
CA SER A 10 0.82 -53.05 -18.81
C SER A 10 0.50 -51.95 -17.80
N ARG A 11 1.21 -51.95 -16.69
CA ARG A 11 1.11 -50.99 -15.61
C ARG A 11 1.86 -49.73 -16.02
N ALA A 12 1.13 -48.71 -16.48
CA ALA A 12 1.69 -47.43 -16.79
C ALA A 12 2.23 -46.74 -15.50
N LEU A 13 3.53 -46.64 -15.43
CA LEU A 13 4.25 -45.81 -14.46
C LEU A 13 3.88 -44.32 -14.71
N LYS A 14 3.17 -43.73 -13.78
CA LYS A 14 2.98 -42.28 -13.72
C LYS A 14 4.36 -41.63 -13.56
N LYS A 15 4.84 -40.97 -14.61
CA LYS A 15 5.96 -40.04 -14.53
C LYS A 15 5.51 -38.88 -13.65
N THR A 16 6.04 -38.80 -12.44
CA THR A 16 6.06 -37.59 -11.62
C THR A 16 6.99 -36.60 -12.32
N GLY A 17 6.41 -35.73 -13.15
CA GLY A 17 7.07 -34.57 -13.68
C GLY A 17 7.29 -33.58 -12.56
N ILE A 18 8.53 -33.45 -12.12
CA ILE A 18 9.00 -32.29 -11.39
C ILE A 18 8.98 -31.15 -12.40
N PRO A 19 8.25 -30.05 -12.20
CA PRO A 19 8.41 -28.89 -13.05
C PRO A 19 9.79 -28.31 -12.76
N ALA A 20 10.64 -28.34 -13.76
CA ALA A 20 11.90 -27.61 -13.79
C ALA A 20 11.55 -26.12 -13.86
N ASP A 21 12.40 -25.37 -13.16
CA ASP A 21 12.62 -23.94 -13.28
C ASP A 21 11.55 -23.02 -12.73
N GLY A 22 11.82 -22.70 -11.52
CA GLY A 22 11.69 -21.51 -10.73
C GLY A 22 11.39 -20.22 -11.45
N GLU A 23 10.14 -20.01 -11.84
CA GLU A 23 9.58 -18.69 -11.68
C GLU A 23 9.02 -18.64 -10.27
N LEU A 24 9.87 -18.28 -9.32
CA LEU A 24 9.43 -17.61 -8.12
C LEU A 24 8.82 -16.29 -8.60
N GLY A 25 7.62 -16.37 -9.13
CA GLY A 25 6.72 -15.26 -9.17
C GLY A 25 6.66 -14.75 -7.74
N VAL A 26 7.36 -13.65 -7.49
CA VAL A 26 7.11 -12.82 -6.35
C VAL A 26 5.70 -12.29 -6.61
N GLU A 27 4.71 -13.10 -6.28
CA GLU A 27 3.36 -12.66 -6.03
C GLU A 27 3.52 -11.74 -4.83
N GLN A 28 3.88 -10.49 -5.16
CA GLN A 28 3.83 -9.41 -4.18
C GLN A 28 2.44 -9.51 -3.61
N ALA A 29 2.36 -10.00 -2.38
CA ALA A 29 1.12 -10.07 -1.65
C ALA A 29 0.47 -8.71 -1.80
N ARG A 30 -0.52 -8.61 -2.67
CA ARG A 30 -1.39 -7.46 -2.79
C ARG A 30 -1.87 -7.20 -1.39
N ALA A 31 -1.29 -6.18 -0.75
CA ALA A 31 -1.70 -5.83 0.60
C ALA A 31 -3.22 -5.64 0.53
N PRO A 32 -4.02 -6.41 1.28
CA PRO A 32 -5.48 -6.40 1.15
C PRO A 32 -6.09 -5.05 1.56
N TYR A 33 -5.26 -4.06 1.81
CA TYR A 33 -5.62 -2.76 2.37
C TYR A 33 -5.16 -1.55 1.53
N GLY A 34 -4.58 -1.75 0.33
CA GLY A 34 -4.12 -0.64 -0.51
C GLY A 34 -5.24 0.05 -1.30
N VAL A 35 -5.06 1.34 -1.60
CA VAL A 35 -5.90 2.04 -2.59
C VAL A 35 -5.59 1.47 -3.97
N ALA A 36 -6.60 0.99 -4.69
CA ALA A 36 -6.42 0.34 -5.99
C ALA A 36 -5.65 1.23 -7.00
N ALA A 37 -5.84 2.55 -6.95
CA ALA A 37 -5.13 3.49 -7.80
C ALA A 37 -3.61 3.53 -7.57
N PHE A 38 -3.15 3.10 -6.39
CA PHE A 38 -1.73 3.08 -5.99
C PHE A 38 -1.18 1.66 -5.86
N ALA A 39 -1.90 0.67 -6.39
CA ALA A 39 -1.50 -0.73 -6.40
C ALA A 39 -0.83 -1.10 -7.74
N GLY A 40 0.02 -2.12 -7.69
CA GLY A 40 0.75 -2.61 -8.86
C GLY A 40 2.23 -2.22 -8.85
N ASP A 41 2.88 -2.37 -9.98
CA ASP A 41 4.25 -1.92 -10.16
C ASP A 41 4.33 -0.39 -10.39
N ALA A 42 5.54 0.15 -10.44
CA ALA A 42 5.75 1.59 -10.63
C ALA A 42 5.12 2.12 -11.93
N SER A 43 5.11 1.31 -13.00
CA SER A 43 4.54 1.71 -14.29
C SER A 43 3.02 1.78 -14.23
N ASP A 44 2.38 0.84 -13.51
CA ASP A 44 0.94 0.85 -13.27
C ASP A 44 0.52 2.04 -12.43
N ILE A 45 1.24 2.31 -11.34
CA ILE A 45 0.98 3.46 -10.48
C ILE A 45 1.10 4.77 -11.25
N ILE A 46 2.18 4.95 -12.02
CA ILE A 46 2.40 6.15 -12.85
C ILE A 46 1.26 6.31 -13.86
N ARG A 47 0.84 5.22 -14.52
CA ARG A 47 -0.26 5.24 -15.49
C ARG A 47 -1.57 5.65 -14.82
N ASN A 48 -1.89 5.05 -13.67
CA ASN A 48 -3.10 5.35 -12.91
C ASN A 48 -3.14 6.80 -12.43
N MET A 49 -2.03 7.31 -11.89
CA MET A 49 -1.94 8.70 -11.47
C MET A 49 -2.09 9.69 -12.65
N ARG A 50 -1.53 9.37 -13.82
CA ARG A 50 -1.66 10.19 -15.03
C ARG A 50 -3.04 10.15 -15.66
N SER A 51 -3.76 9.05 -15.50
CA SER A 51 -5.16 8.94 -15.97
C SER A 51 -6.15 9.66 -15.06
N GLY A 52 -5.72 10.07 -13.86
CA GLY A 52 -6.53 10.74 -12.86
C GLY A 52 -7.10 9.77 -11.83
N THR A 53 -6.86 10.06 -10.56
CA THR A 53 -7.37 9.28 -9.43
C THR A 53 -8.66 9.90 -8.92
N PRO A 54 -9.77 9.16 -8.82
CA PRO A 54 -11.02 9.67 -8.27
C PRO A 54 -10.89 10.05 -6.80
N ALA A 55 -11.61 11.07 -6.36
CA ALA A 55 -11.55 11.55 -4.97
C ALA A 55 -12.29 10.63 -3.97
N ASP A 56 -13.05 9.64 -4.44
CA ASP A 56 -13.75 8.65 -3.62
C ASP A 56 -12.82 7.73 -2.82
N ILE A 57 -11.54 7.68 -3.17
CA ILE A 57 -10.52 6.96 -2.38
C ILE A 57 -10.25 7.58 -1.01
N VAL A 58 -10.50 8.87 -0.85
CA VAL A 58 -10.11 9.64 0.35
C VAL A 58 -10.83 9.18 1.62
N PRO A 59 -12.17 8.96 1.62
CA PRO A 59 -12.86 8.40 2.78
C PRO A 59 -12.29 7.07 3.25
N GLY A 60 -11.97 6.17 2.32
CA GLY A 60 -11.38 4.87 2.62
C GLY A 60 -10.00 4.99 3.25
N LEU A 61 -9.14 5.89 2.74
CA LEU A 61 -7.83 6.16 3.31
C LEU A 61 -7.93 6.75 4.73
N ALA A 62 -8.82 7.72 4.94
CA ALA A 62 -9.05 8.31 6.26
C ALA A 62 -9.48 7.24 7.30
N ALA A 63 -10.40 6.36 6.92
CA ALA A 63 -10.85 5.26 7.78
C ALA A 63 -9.71 4.29 8.13
N ARG A 64 -8.86 3.96 7.16
CA ARG A 64 -7.70 3.09 7.39
C ARG A 64 -6.66 3.72 8.32
N LEU A 65 -6.47 5.03 8.24
CA LEU A 65 -5.61 5.78 9.15
C LEU A 65 -6.24 6.00 10.53
N GLY A 66 -7.54 5.76 10.69
CA GLY A 66 -8.26 6.01 11.93
C GLY A 66 -8.52 7.49 12.22
N VAL A 67 -8.55 8.32 11.17
CA VAL A 67 -8.81 9.76 11.28
C VAL A 67 -10.11 10.14 10.56
N THR A 68 -10.67 11.29 10.90
CA THR A 68 -11.78 11.87 10.12
C THR A 68 -11.26 12.43 8.79
N GLN A 69 -12.13 12.55 7.78
CA GLN A 69 -11.76 13.20 6.52
C GLN A 69 -11.20 14.62 6.74
N ASP A 70 -11.85 15.39 7.60
CA ASP A 70 -11.42 16.75 7.97
C ASP A 70 -10.06 16.74 8.69
N GLY A 71 -9.80 15.72 9.50
CA GLY A 71 -8.50 15.47 10.13
C GLY A 71 -7.41 15.18 9.09
N LEU A 72 -7.73 14.31 8.12
CA LEU A 72 -6.80 14.00 7.03
C LEU A 72 -6.49 15.24 6.18
N PHE A 73 -7.51 16.05 5.84
CA PHE A 73 -7.28 17.29 5.07
C PHE A 73 -6.35 18.26 5.79
N ARG A 74 -6.51 18.41 7.12
CA ARG A 74 -5.62 19.26 7.92
C ARG A 74 -4.20 18.73 7.97
N LEU A 75 -4.02 17.45 8.25
CA LEU A 75 -2.70 16.81 8.33
C LEU A 75 -1.93 16.91 7.01
N LEU A 76 -2.58 16.64 5.89
CA LEU A 76 -1.98 16.67 4.57
C LEU A 76 -2.02 18.06 3.91
N ARG A 77 -2.51 19.09 4.62
CA ARG A 77 -2.69 20.45 4.09
C ARG A 77 -3.46 20.48 2.77
N LEU A 78 -4.51 19.65 2.67
CA LEU A 78 -5.39 19.60 1.50
C LEU A 78 -6.45 20.70 1.60
N PRO A 79 -6.86 21.33 0.48
CA PRO A 79 -7.84 22.40 0.49
C PRO A 79 -9.24 21.84 0.81
N HIS A 80 -9.73 22.09 2.03
CA HIS A 80 -10.87 21.46 2.66
C HIS A 80 -12.16 21.52 1.82
N SER A 81 -12.55 22.72 1.38
CA SER A 81 -13.77 22.91 0.56
C SER A 81 -13.67 22.24 -0.79
N THR A 82 -12.50 22.33 -1.44
CA THR A 82 -12.23 21.70 -2.73
C THR A 82 -12.31 20.18 -2.61
N MET A 83 -11.70 19.61 -1.58
CA MET A 83 -11.73 18.15 -1.35
C MET A 83 -13.15 17.65 -1.11
N LYS A 84 -13.94 18.34 -0.27
CA LYS A 84 -15.35 17.98 -0.08
C LYS A 84 -16.17 18.03 -1.37
N ALA A 85 -15.97 19.06 -2.17
CA ALA A 85 -16.66 19.18 -3.47
C ALA A 85 -16.26 18.06 -4.44
N ARG A 86 -14.96 17.72 -4.53
CA ARG A 86 -14.47 16.62 -5.38
C ARG A 86 -15.03 15.26 -4.96
N ILE A 87 -14.99 14.96 -3.65
CA ILE A 87 -15.55 13.72 -3.11
C ILE A 87 -17.05 13.61 -3.42
N SER A 88 -17.81 14.70 -3.18
CA SER A 88 -19.25 14.72 -3.42
C SER A 88 -19.62 14.52 -4.89
N LYS A 89 -18.80 15.00 -5.81
CA LYS A 89 -19.02 14.91 -7.27
C LYS A 89 -18.33 13.71 -7.92
N ASN A 90 -17.58 12.96 -7.14
CA ASN A 90 -16.64 11.92 -7.62
C ASN A 90 -15.70 12.45 -8.72
N ASP A 91 -15.18 13.65 -8.51
CA ASP A 91 -14.26 14.31 -9.42
C ASP A 91 -12.82 13.79 -9.22
N THR A 92 -11.93 14.06 -10.18
CA THR A 92 -10.54 13.65 -10.09
C THR A 92 -9.72 14.56 -9.18
N LEU A 93 -8.76 13.97 -8.49
CA LEU A 93 -7.77 14.67 -7.69
C LEU A 93 -6.77 15.42 -8.58
N SER A 94 -6.29 16.57 -8.15
CA SER A 94 -5.14 17.22 -8.79
C SER A 94 -3.85 16.40 -8.57
N SER A 95 -2.84 16.62 -9.41
CA SER A 95 -1.56 15.91 -9.31
C SER A 95 -0.92 16.05 -7.91
N SER A 96 -0.99 17.24 -7.31
CA SER A 96 -0.44 17.47 -5.97
C SER A 96 -1.23 16.79 -4.85
N GLU A 97 -2.55 16.67 -5.00
CA GLU A 97 -3.39 15.92 -4.07
C GLU A 97 -3.13 14.42 -4.19
N GLN A 98 -3.05 13.89 -5.42
CA GLN A 98 -2.71 12.49 -5.68
C GLN A 98 -1.35 12.13 -5.07
N ASP A 99 -0.35 12.97 -5.24
CA ASP A 99 1.01 12.75 -4.76
C ASP A 99 1.06 12.68 -3.22
N ARG A 100 0.37 13.58 -2.52
CA ARG A 100 0.26 13.52 -1.05
C ARG A 100 -0.43 12.28 -0.56
N LEU A 101 -1.52 11.86 -1.22
CA LEU A 101 -2.24 10.62 -0.86
C LEU A 101 -1.41 9.37 -1.17
N TYR A 102 -0.67 9.36 -2.28
CA TYR A 102 0.26 8.28 -2.62
C TYR A 102 1.36 8.13 -1.56
N ARG A 103 2.03 9.22 -1.17
CA ARG A 103 3.02 9.21 -0.09
C ARG A 103 2.41 8.69 1.22
N THR A 104 1.20 9.11 1.53
CA THR A 104 0.47 8.64 2.72
C THR A 104 0.26 7.12 2.70
N GLU A 105 -0.13 6.54 1.55
CA GLU A 105 -0.26 5.10 1.38
C GLU A 105 1.07 4.37 1.58
N LYS A 106 2.13 4.88 0.98
CA LYS A 106 3.48 4.30 1.09
C LYS A 106 3.95 4.29 2.54
N VAL A 107 3.76 5.41 3.26
CA VAL A 107 4.16 5.51 4.66
C VAL A 107 3.28 4.62 5.55
N LEU A 108 1.97 4.55 5.31
CA LEU A 108 1.10 3.63 6.05
C LEU A 108 1.54 2.18 5.88
N ALA A 109 1.80 1.74 4.65
CA ALA A 109 2.27 0.39 4.37
C ALA A 109 3.63 0.12 5.04
N ARG A 110 4.57 1.07 4.97
CA ARG A 110 5.89 0.96 5.61
C ARG A 110 5.77 0.91 7.14
N THR A 111 4.94 1.76 7.73
CA THR A 111 4.72 1.79 9.18
C THR A 111 4.14 0.48 9.69
N LEU A 112 3.17 -0.09 8.94
CA LEU A 112 2.61 -1.41 9.25
C LEU A 112 3.65 -2.52 9.20
N ALA A 113 4.55 -2.48 8.20
CA ALA A 113 5.63 -3.46 8.07
C ALA A 113 6.66 -3.37 9.21
N VAL A 114 6.96 -2.15 9.68
CA VAL A 114 7.96 -1.91 10.73
C VAL A 114 7.41 -2.18 12.13
N LEU A 115 6.17 -1.78 12.40
CA LEU A 115 5.58 -1.90 13.74
C LEU A 115 4.78 -3.20 13.93
N GLU A 116 4.45 -3.91 12.86
CA GLU A 116 3.75 -5.21 12.84
C GLU A 116 2.38 -5.21 13.57
N ASP A 117 1.96 -4.05 14.10
CA ASP A 117 0.69 -3.86 14.79
C ASP A 117 -0.10 -2.67 14.21
N HIS A 118 -1.34 -2.94 13.78
CA HIS A 118 -2.19 -1.93 13.15
C HIS A 118 -2.56 -0.75 14.08
N ALA A 119 -2.79 -1.00 15.36
CA ALA A 119 -3.15 0.05 16.31
C ALA A 119 -1.95 0.96 16.58
N SER A 120 -0.78 0.37 16.80
CA SER A 120 0.49 1.07 16.99
C SER A 120 0.86 1.89 15.75
N ALA A 121 0.71 1.32 14.55
CA ALA A 121 0.99 2.02 13.30
C ALA A 121 0.12 3.28 13.13
N LYS A 122 -1.19 3.16 13.32
CA LYS A 122 -2.11 4.29 13.26
C LYS A 122 -1.79 5.36 14.31
N ALA A 123 -1.55 4.93 15.55
CA ALA A 123 -1.21 5.84 16.64
C ALA A 123 0.10 6.60 16.36
N TRP A 124 1.11 5.91 15.84
CA TRP A 124 2.41 6.50 15.49
C TRP A 124 2.26 7.57 14.41
N LEU A 125 1.48 7.30 13.36
CA LEU A 125 1.29 8.20 12.23
C LEU A 125 0.64 9.54 12.58
N VAL A 126 -0.20 9.58 13.61
CA VAL A 126 -0.95 10.79 13.99
C VAL A 126 -0.43 11.48 15.25
N ARG A 127 0.50 10.84 15.98
CA ARG A 127 1.09 11.39 17.20
C ARG A 127 2.30 12.25 16.89
N GLU A 128 2.41 13.37 17.59
CA GLU A 128 3.64 14.19 17.59
C GLU A 128 4.86 13.36 17.97
N ASN A 129 5.94 13.52 17.22
CA ASN A 129 7.18 12.79 17.41
C ASN A 129 8.37 13.76 17.53
N ARG A 130 9.10 13.67 18.63
CA ARG A 130 10.25 14.54 18.90
C ARG A 130 11.36 14.40 17.84
N THR A 131 11.59 13.20 17.32
CA THR A 131 12.55 12.93 16.26
C THR A 131 12.18 13.65 14.95
N LEU A 132 10.90 13.97 14.77
CA LEU A 132 10.35 14.68 13.63
C LEU A 132 10.09 16.16 13.92
N GLY A 133 10.85 16.75 14.86
CA GLY A 133 10.69 18.15 15.22
C GLY A 133 9.41 18.47 16.00
N GLY A 134 8.76 17.47 16.61
CA GLY A 134 7.49 17.63 17.34
C GLY A 134 6.26 17.52 16.43
N GLU A 135 6.43 17.27 15.14
CA GLU A 135 5.32 17.10 14.20
C GLU A 135 4.84 15.64 14.16
N ALA A 136 3.57 15.43 13.79
CA ALA A 136 3.07 14.11 13.48
C ALA A 136 3.62 13.64 12.12
N PRO A 137 4.00 12.36 11.95
CA PRO A 137 4.49 11.85 10.68
C PRO A 137 3.61 12.20 9.48
N LEU A 138 2.28 12.07 9.59
CA LEU A 138 1.35 12.43 8.52
C LEU A 138 1.39 13.92 8.16
N ALA A 139 1.68 14.81 9.10
CA ALA A 139 1.73 16.24 8.84
C ALA A 139 2.91 16.67 7.97
N LEU A 140 3.95 15.84 7.88
CA LEU A 140 5.14 16.08 7.09
C LEU A 140 5.01 15.59 5.63
N LEU A 141 3.98 14.80 5.32
CA LEU A 141 3.81 14.20 3.98
C LEU A 141 3.30 15.18 2.92
N ASP A 142 3.09 16.43 3.28
CA ASP A 142 2.78 17.50 2.34
C ASP A 142 3.98 17.88 1.46
N THR A 143 5.21 17.52 1.89
CA THR A 143 6.47 17.75 1.17
C THR A 143 7.24 16.44 0.93
N GLU A 144 8.09 16.42 -0.10
CA GLU A 144 9.01 15.30 -0.36
C GLU A 144 10.04 15.15 0.75
N ALA A 145 10.64 16.26 1.20
CA ALA A 145 11.63 16.24 2.29
C ALA A 145 11.04 15.66 3.59
N GLY A 146 9.78 15.99 3.90
CA GLY A 146 9.09 15.41 5.05
C GLY A 146 8.82 13.92 4.88
N TYR A 147 8.45 13.48 3.68
CA TYR A 147 8.28 12.07 3.36
C TYR A 147 9.58 11.27 3.56
N GLU A 148 10.70 11.77 3.04
CA GLU A 148 12.02 11.15 3.22
C GLU A 148 12.41 11.05 4.70
N LEU A 149 12.19 12.12 5.47
CA LEU A 149 12.47 12.16 6.91
C LEU A 149 11.65 11.11 7.69
N VAL A 150 10.38 10.94 7.34
CA VAL A 150 9.50 9.92 7.93
C VAL A 150 9.99 8.52 7.60
N LEU A 151 10.39 8.25 6.35
CA LEU A 151 10.93 6.95 5.94
C LEU A 151 12.26 6.63 6.63
N ASP A 152 13.16 7.61 6.76
CA ASP A 152 14.44 7.45 7.49
C ASP A 152 14.17 7.12 8.97
N THR A 153 13.22 7.82 9.60
CA THR A 153 12.82 7.55 10.98
C THR A 153 12.27 6.13 11.16
N LEU A 154 11.43 5.66 10.23
CA LEU A 154 10.94 4.28 10.25
C LEU A 154 12.07 3.27 10.06
N GLY A 155 13.04 3.56 9.21
CA GLY A 155 14.24 2.74 9.04
C GLY A 155 15.05 2.63 10.34
N ARG A 156 15.23 3.73 11.07
CA ARG A 156 15.91 3.71 12.38
C ARG A 156 15.16 2.87 13.39
N ILE A 157 13.84 2.96 13.44
CA ILE A 157 13.02 2.11 14.35
C ILE A 157 13.19 0.64 13.99
N GLU A 158 13.15 0.28 12.72
CA GLU A 158 13.31 -1.11 12.26
C GLU A 158 14.66 -1.72 12.66
N TYR A 159 15.73 -0.95 12.56
CA TYR A 159 17.08 -1.42 12.93
C TYR A 159 17.44 -1.18 14.40
N GLY A 160 16.47 -0.76 15.23
CA GLY A 160 16.70 -0.52 16.66
C GLY A 160 17.68 0.62 16.95
N ILE A 161 17.90 1.52 16.00
CA ILE A 161 18.73 2.69 16.17
C ILE A 161 17.89 3.74 16.87
N VAL A 162 17.98 3.76 18.20
CA VAL A 162 17.31 4.79 19.01
C VAL A 162 17.96 6.14 18.70
N ALA A 163 17.15 7.07 18.24
CA ALA A 163 17.54 8.47 18.11
C ALA A 163 17.20 9.22 19.41
#